data_9d90fd09ed4c3420f531c2161d0d477f
#
_entry.id   9d90fd09ed4c3420f531c2161d0d477f
#
_cell.length_a   1.000
_cell.length_b   1.000
_cell.length_c   1.000
_cell.angle_alpha   90.00
_cell.angle_beta   90.00
_cell.angle_gamma   90.00
#
_symmetry.space_group_name_H-M   'P 1'
#
loop_
_entity.id
_entity.type
_entity.pdbx_description
1 polymer ?
#
loop_
_entity_poly.entity_id
_entity_poly.type
_entity_poly.pdbx_seq_one_letter_code
_entity_poly.pdbx_strand_id
1 'polypeptide(L)'
;TEEVDLSNPYCTEFIVKGASVDKKTVTGALQEMGNSLIVAVLEDIVKVHVHTAVPGKVLSLAQQWGSLHDIKIDNMADQHNNRIFKEEPVQPEKHGVGVLAVAAGDGIADIMRGMGAAVINGGQSMNPPVADFVRAIEEGSCEQYIILPNNKNIILAAEQAKKLLGATRVSFVPTTNLAQGLAALLNFNNARSMEENTETMTRSSKEITGGAVTMAVRDSVVSGISVHQGEYLGLLNDKIVCTGSDLKDVLHKLLAEGDYELISMYYGSDMTQEDAMELADYVQTINEDWEVEMFRGGQPLYPVLMAME
;
A
#
# COMPACT_ATOMS: atom_id res chain seq x y z
N THR A 1 -8.35 -36.34 8.74
CA THR A 1 -8.08 -36.04 10.17
C THR A 1 -6.70 -36.60 10.46
N GLU A 2 -5.65 -35.76 10.35
CA GLU A 2 -4.32 -36.08 10.83
C GLU A 2 -4.39 -36.08 12.36
N GLU A 3 -4.07 -37.20 12.97
CA GLU A 3 -3.88 -37.31 14.42
C GLU A 3 -2.67 -36.43 14.79
N VAL A 4 -2.88 -35.43 15.64
CA VAL A 4 -1.79 -34.60 16.16
C VAL A 4 -0.88 -35.48 17.01
N ASP A 5 0.36 -35.63 16.60
CA ASP A 5 1.38 -36.35 17.37
C ASP A 5 1.73 -35.55 18.64
N LEU A 6 1.10 -35.94 19.75
CA LEU A 6 1.30 -35.30 21.05
C LEU A 6 2.70 -35.57 21.66
N SER A 7 3.53 -36.38 21.03
CA SER A 7 4.91 -36.60 21.46
C SER A 7 5.83 -35.42 21.16
N ASN A 8 5.48 -34.60 20.14
CA ASN A 8 6.20 -33.42 19.71
C ASN A 8 5.27 -32.20 19.55
N PRO A 9 4.73 -31.69 20.66
CA PRO A 9 3.60 -30.74 20.63
C PRO A 9 3.97 -29.33 20.14
N TYR A 10 5.25 -28.98 20.03
CA TYR A 10 5.67 -27.63 19.66
C TYR A 10 6.12 -27.57 18.20
N CYS A 11 5.38 -26.84 17.37
CA CYS A 11 5.83 -26.41 16.04
C CYS A 11 6.84 -25.26 16.24
N THR A 12 8.08 -25.50 15.81
CA THR A 12 9.18 -24.56 16.01
C THR A 12 9.76 -24.16 14.66
N GLU A 13 9.72 -22.87 14.36
CA GLU A 13 10.28 -22.28 13.15
C GLU A 13 11.30 -21.22 13.51
N PHE A 14 12.40 -21.13 12.75
CA PHE A 14 13.41 -20.11 12.93
C PHE A 14 14.32 -19.99 11.71
N ILE A 15 15.04 -18.86 11.65
CA ILE A 15 16.09 -18.60 10.67
C ILE A 15 17.41 -18.43 11.41
N VAL A 16 18.48 -19.05 10.89
CA VAL A 16 19.87 -18.80 11.32
C VAL A 16 20.56 -18.01 10.23
N LYS A 17 21.20 -16.88 10.56
CA LYS A 17 22.02 -16.08 9.65
C LYS A 17 23.48 -16.13 10.04
N GLY A 18 24.36 -16.02 9.03
CA GLY A 18 25.81 -16.18 9.21
C GLY A 18 26.21 -17.63 9.46
N ALA A 19 25.41 -18.59 8.98
CA ALA A 19 25.63 -20.01 9.18
C ALA A 19 26.71 -20.53 8.21
N SER A 20 27.69 -21.26 8.77
CA SER A 20 28.73 -21.98 8.00
C SER A 20 28.51 -23.49 8.07
N VAL A 21 27.24 -23.93 7.93
CA VAL A 21 26.85 -25.35 8.04
C VAL A 21 26.05 -25.78 6.81
N ASP A 22 26.23 -27.01 6.40
CA ASP A 22 25.46 -27.59 5.31
C ASP A 22 24.12 -28.21 5.78
N LYS A 23 23.22 -28.42 4.84
CA LYS A 23 21.90 -29.00 5.09
C LYS A 23 21.99 -30.37 5.79
N LYS A 24 22.98 -31.19 5.45
CA LYS A 24 23.14 -32.55 6.00
C LYS A 24 23.50 -32.51 7.48
N THR A 25 24.40 -31.59 7.87
CA THR A 25 24.79 -31.36 9.26
C THR A 25 23.61 -30.91 10.11
N VAL A 26 22.85 -29.89 9.61
CA VAL A 26 21.66 -29.39 10.31
C VAL A 26 20.60 -30.47 10.44
N THR A 27 20.29 -31.20 9.37
CA THR A 27 19.29 -32.27 9.39
C THR A 27 19.70 -33.38 10.35
N GLY A 28 20.97 -33.85 10.29
CA GLY A 28 21.45 -34.89 11.20
C GLY A 28 21.40 -34.51 12.69
N ALA A 29 21.69 -33.24 13.00
CA ALA A 29 21.66 -32.73 14.36
C ALA A 29 20.24 -32.57 14.94
N LEU A 30 19.26 -32.26 14.08
CA LEU A 30 17.86 -32.01 14.52
C LEU A 30 16.94 -33.22 14.37
N GLN A 31 17.32 -34.22 13.57
CA GLN A 31 16.46 -35.37 13.25
C GLN A 31 16.08 -36.22 14.49
N GLU A 32 16.93 -36.27 15.52
CA GLU A 32 16.66 -36.97 16.77
C GLU A 32 15.89 -36.12 17.79
N MET A 33 15.70 -34.80 17.51
CA MET A 33 15.09 -33.84 18.45
C MET A 33 13.60 -33.63 18.16
N GLY A 34 13.06 -34.22 17.09
CA GLY A 34 11.66 -34.06 16.71
C GLY A 34 11.32 -34.73 15.38
N ASN A 35 10.13 -34.47 14.89
CA ASN A 35 9.63 -34.96 13.61
C ASN A 35 9.21 -33.79 12.70
N SER A 36 8.68 -34.10 11.50
CA SER A 36 8.26 -33.08 10.50
C SER A 36 9.36 -32.05 10.19
N LEU A 37 10.62 -32.49 10.23
CA LEU A 37 11.78 -31.61 10.03
C LEU A 37 11.91 -31.17 8.59
N ILE A 38 11.87 -29.85 8.34
CA ILE A 38 12.15 -29.23 7.06
C ILE A 38 13.34 -28.28 7.23
N VAL A 39 14.39 -28.48 6.43
CA VAL A 39 15.60 -27.65 6.42
C VAL A 39 15.83 -27.09 5.02
N ALA A 40 15.91 -25.78 4.90
CA ALA A 40 16.35 -25.10 3.70
C ALA A 40 17.63 -24.31 4.00
N VAL A 41 18.63 -24.45 3.14
CA VAL A 41 19.92 -23.71 3.24
C VAL A 41 20.12 -22.93 1.96
N LEU A 42 20.33 -21.64 2.08
CA LEU A 42 20.63 -20.73 0.97
C LEU A 42 21.77 -19.80 1.41
N GLU A 43 22.92 -19.97 0.78
CA GLU A 43 24.15 -19.25 1.15
C GLU A 43 24.49 -19.39 2.65
N ASP A 44 24.49 -18.32 3.41
CA ASP A 44 24.72 -18.26 4.84
C ASP A 44 23.46 -18.23 5.71
N ILE A 45 22.29 -18.53 5.09
CA ILE A 45 20.98 -18.55 5.74
C ILE A 45 20.45 -19.99 5.82
N VAL A 46 20.06 -20.40 7.01
CA VAL A 46 19.38 -21.68 7.26
C VAL A 46 17.99 -21.40 7.80
N LYS A 47 16.97 -21.93 7.13
CA LYS A 47 15.57 -21.91 7.63
C LYS A 47 15.20 -23.31 8.09
N VAL A 48 14.64 -23.39 9.31
CA VAL A 48 14.24 -24.65 9.93
C VAL A 48 12.78 -24.60 10.34
N HIS A 49 12.07 -25.71 10.11
CA HIS A 49 10.77 -26.03 10.69
C HIS A 49 10.88 -27.42 11.30
N VAL A 50 10.48 -27.60 12.56
CA VAL A 50 10.51 -28.89 13.25
C VAL A 50 9.41 -28.97 14.29
N HIS A 51 8.77 -30.14 14.42
CA HIS A 51 7.89 -30.44 15.54
C HIS A 51 8.70 -31.16 16.63
N THR A 52 8.73 -30.59 17.83
CA THR A 52 9.58 -31.07 18.93
C THR A 52 8.90 -30.98 20.28
N ALA A 53 9.33 -31.80 21.24
CA ALA A 53 8.96 -31.67 22.64
C ALA A 53 9.87 -30.68 23.41
N VAL A 54 11.00 -30.28 22.81
CA VAL A 54 12.05 -29.52 23.51
C VAL A 54 12.56 -28.32 22.67
N PRO A 55 11.70 -27.35 22.35
CA PRO A 55 12.06 -26.23 21.46
C PRO A 55 13.27 -25.44 21.96
N GLY A 56 13.43 -25.30 23.27
CA GLY A 56 14.59 -24.61 23.82
C GLY A 56 15.93 -25.29 23.51
N LYS A 57 15.97 -26.62 23.46
CA LYS A 57 17.18 -27.36 23.07
C LYS A 57 17.48 -27.21 21.58
N VAL A 58 16.45 -27.24 20.75
CA VAL A 58 16.58 -27.01 19.29
C VAL A 58 17.18 -25.65 19.02
N LEU A 59 16.67 -24.59 19.66
CA LEU A 59 17.19 -23.22 19.50
C LEU A 59 18.61 -23.07 20.07
N SER A 60 18.93 -23.69 21.23
CA SER A 60 20.26 -23.66 21.82
C SER A 60 21.30 -24.33 20.92
N LEU A 61 20.93 -25.40 20.22
CA LEU A 61 21.78 -26.06 19.24
C LEU A 61 21.95 -25.18 18.00
N ALA A 62 20.86 -24.64 17.46
CA ALA A 62 20.87 -23.78 16.29
C ALA A 62 21.69 -22.50 16.47
N GLN A 63 21.76 -21.98 17.68
CA GLN A 63 22.56 -20.81 18.02
C GLN A 63 24.08 -21.04 17.86
N GLN A 64 24.52 -22.30 17.85
CA GLN A 64 25.94 -22.63 17.58
C GLN A 64 26.29 -22.44 16.09
N TRP A 65 25.33 -22.40 15.21
CA TRP A 65 25.55 -22.26 13.75
C TRP A 65 25.54 -20.80 13.29
N GLY A 66 24.96 -19.88 14.07
CA GLY A 66 24.87 -18.46 13.72
C GLY A 66 23.83 -17.71 14.57
N SER A 67 23.46 -16.53 14.15
CA SER A 67 22.47 -15.70 14.84
C SER A 67 21.06 -16.14 14.50
N LEU A 68 20.20 -16.28 15.55
CA LEU A 68 18.80 -16.66 15.42
C LEU A 68 17.92 -15.48 15.09
N HIS A 69 17.01 -15.66 14.11
CA HIS A 69 16.02 -14.68 13.65
C HIS A 69 14.66 -15.35 13.45
N ASP A 70 13.59 -14.54 13.48
CA ASP A 70 12.22 -14.93 13.15
C ASP A 70 11.76 -16.21 13.86
N ILE A 71 12.06 -16.28 15.18
CA ILE A 71 11.73 -17.44 16.00
C ILE A 71 10.23 -17.45 16.27
N LYS A 72 9.57 -18.57 15.92
CA LYS A 72 8.18 -18.83 16.21
C LYS A 72 8.05 -20.21 16.86
N ILE A 73 7.33 -20.28 17.97
CA ILE A 73 7.01 -21.53 18.67
C ILE A 73 5.52 -21.54 18.95
N ASP A 74 4.81 -22.48 18.33
CA ASP A 74 3.38 -22.69 18.55
C ASP A 74 3.16 -24.04 19.25
N ASN A 75 2.34 -24.07 20.32
CA ASN A 75 1.90 -25.30 20.95
C ASN A 75 0.69 -25.87 20.19
N MET A 76 0.88 -26.93 19.41
CA MET A 76 -0.18 -27.55 18.62
C MET A 76 -1.26 -28.22 19.49
N ALA A 77 -0.92 -28.62 20.73
CA ALA A 77 -1.89 -29.16 21.69
C ALA A 77 -2.87 -28.07 22.14
N ASP A 78 -2.43 -26.80 22.25
CA ASP A 78 -3.28 -25.67 22.61
C ASP A 78 -4.23 -25.29 21.47
N GLN A 79 -3.81 -25.45 20.21
CA GLN A 79 -4.70 -25.27 19.06
C GLN A 79 -5.86 -26.28 19.02
N HIS A 80 -5.67 -27.48 19.58
CA HIS A 80 -6.72 -28.51 19.64
C HIS A 80 -7.63 -28.34 20.88
N ASN A 81 -7.10 -27.85 21.99
CA ASN A 81 -7.83 -27.61 23.25
C ASN A 81 -8.54 -26.25 23.27
N ASN A 82 -8.14 -25.28 22.45
CA ASN A 82 -8.77 -23.94 22.34
C ASN A 82 -10.18 -23.96 21.70
N ARG A 83 -10.79 -25.13 21.51
CA ARG A 83 -12.25 -25.23 21.25
C ARG A 83 -13.10 -25.04 22.50
N ILE A 84 -12.51 -25.03 23.70
CA ILE A 84 -13.26 -24.97 24.97
C ILE A 84 -13.09 -23.65 25.71
N PHE A 85 -11.99 -22.95 25.51
CA PHE A 85 -11.81 -21.55 25.94
C PHE A 85 -11.56 -20.70 24.67
N LYS A 86 -12.63 -20.23 24.05
CA LYS A 86 -12.53 -19.00 23.31
C LYS A 86 -12.27 -17.91 24.36
N GLU A 87 -11.03 -17.69 24.74
CA GLU A 87 -10.58 -16.32 24.89
C GLU A 87 -10.74 -15.73 23.49
N GLU A 88 -11.79 -14.95 23.30
CA GLU A 88 -11.81 -13.99 22.19
C GLU A 88 -10.46 -13.29 22.29
N PRO A 89 -9.66 -13.25 21.21
CA PRO A 89 -8.44 -12.47 21.23
C PRO A 89 -8.88 -11.11 21.74
N VAL A 90 -8.32 -10.66 22.88
CA VAL A 90 -8.53 -9.30 23.35
C VAL A 90 -8.02 -8.46 22.19
N GLN A 91 -8.94 -8.07 21.32
CA GLN A 91 -8.63 -7.13 20.27
C GLN A 91 -8.15 -5.90 21.03
N PRO A 92 -6.94 -5.40 20.76
CA PRO A 92 -6.50 -4.17 21.40
C PRO A 92 -7.62 -3.17 21.23
N GLU A 93 -8.05 -2.54 22.34
CA GLU A 93 -9.14 -1.57 22.27
C GLU A 93 -8.85 -0.61 21.15
N LYS A 94 -9.73 -0.60 20.15
CA LYS A 94 -9.59 0.26 18.99
C LYS A 94 -9.94 1.67 19.45
N HIS A 95 -9.05 2.62 19.22
CA HIS A 95 -9.24 3.99 19.65
C HIS A 95 -9.08 4.97 18.48
N GLY A 96 -9.86 6.03 18.53
CA GLY A 96 -9.71 7.19 17.65
C GLY A 96 -10.15 6.96 16.21
N VAL A 97 -9.78 7.93 15.38
CA VAL A 97 -10.10 7.99 13.95
C VAL A 97 -8.84 7.70 13.14
N GLY A 98 -8.93 6.79 12.17
CA GLY A 98 -7.88 6.53 11.20
C GLY A 98 -8.30 6.92 9.79
N VAL A 99 -7.32 6.99 8.88
CA VAL A 99 -7.55 7.19 7.45
C VAL A 99 -7.20 5.91 6.70
N LEU A 100 -8.06 5.49 5.78
CA LEU A 100 -7.84 4.39 4.87
C LEU A 100 -7.81 4.92 3.43
N ALA A 101 -6.64 4.96 2.82
CA ALA A 101 -6.45 5.49 1.47
C ALA A 101 -6.26 4.36 0.45
N VAL A 102 -6.77 4.57 -0.77
CA VAL A 102 -6.43 3.71 -1.90
C VAL A 102 -5.26 4.34 -2.65
N ALA A 103 -4.24 3.53 -2.93
CA ALA A 103 -3.08 3.94 -3.72
C ALA A 103 -2.82 2.94 -4.84
N ALA A 104 -2.56 3.45 -6.04
CA ALA A 104 -2.10 2.68 -7.18
C ALA A 104 -0.63 3.04 -7.43
N GLY A 105 0.26 2.20 -6.91
CA GLY A 105 1.71 2.40 -6.96
C GLY A 105 2.32 2.31 -5.57
N ASP A 106 3.45 1.63 -5.49
CA ASP A 106 4.16 1.40 -4.23
C ASP A 106 4.71 2.70 -3.62
N GLY A 107 5.26 3.61 -4.46
CA GLY A 107 5.76 4.89 -3.98
C GLY A 107 4.66 5.79 -3.42
N ILE A 108 3.49 5.87 -4.09
CA ILE A 108 2.32 6.60 -3.57
C ILE A 108 1.84 5.98 -2.26
N ALA A 109 1.80 4.64 -2.20
CA ALA A 109 1.41 3.93 -0.99
C ALA A 109 2.34 4.25 0.19
N ASP A 110 3.65 4.31 -0.04
CA ASP A 110 4.64 4.63 0.99
C ASP A 110 4.52 6.09 1.46
N ILE A 111 4.27 7.02 0.55
CA ILE A 111 4.01 8.43 0.90
C ILE A 111 2.78 8.51 1.81
N MET A 112 1.65 7.90 1.44
CA MET A 112 0.43 7.94 2.25
C MET A 112 0.58 7.24 3.60
N ARG A 113 1.33 6.13 3.67
CA ARG A 113 1.68 5.48 4.95
C ARG A 113 2.56 6.38 5.81
N GLY A 114 3.54 7.06 5.22
CA GLY A 114 4.38 8.03 5.92
C GLY A 114 3.59 9.20 6.53
N MET A 115 2.45 9.54 5.92
CA MET A 115 1.49 10.53 6.43
C MET A 115 0.48 9.95 7.45
N GLY A 116 0.60 8.66 7.81
CA GLY A 116 -0.23 8.01 8.84
C GLY A 116 -1.49 7.31 8.33
N ALA A 117 -1.70 7.18 7.02
CA ALA A 117 -2.83 6.42 6.48
C ALA A 117 -2.56 4.92 6.44
N ALA A 118 -3.57 4.11 6.74
CA ALA A 118 -3.63 2.74 6.26
C ALA A 118 -3.89 2.75 4.74
N VAL A 119 -3.27 1.83 4.00
CA VAL A 119 -3.35 1.87 2.54
C VAL A 119 -3.83 0.53 1.97
N ILE A 120 -4.86 0.61 1.12
CA ILE A 120 -5.26 -0.48 0.23
C ILE A 120 -4.54 -0.29 -1.11
N ASN A 121 -3.85 -1.33 -1.59
CA ASN A 121 -3.29 -1.31 -2.92
C ASN A 121 -4.42 -1.46 -3.96
N GLY A 122 -4.55 -0.47 -4.84
CA GLY A 122 -5.53 -0.49 -5.94
C GLY A 122 -5.28 -1.57 -6.99
N GLY A 123 -4.10 -2.21 -6.96
CA GLY A 123 -3.68 -3.20 -7.95
C GLY A 123 -3.57 -2.63 -9.37
N GLN A 124 -3.37 -3.50 -10.37
CA GLN A 124 -3.28 -3.09 -11.78
C GLN A 124 -4.60 -2.55 -12.34
N SER A 125 -5.74 -3.05 -11.84
CA SER A 125 -7.07 -2.58 -12.24
C SER A 125 -7.46 -1.26 -11.57
N MET A 126 -6.75 -0.84 -10.54
CA MET A 126 -7.03 0.33 -9.70
C MET A 126 -8.45 0.34 -9.07
N ASN A 127 -9.08 -0.83 -8.95
CA ASN A 127 -10.46 -0.99 -8.45
C ASN A 127 -10.52 -2.10 -7.38
N PRO A 128 -10.13 -1.84 -6.12
CA PRO A 128 -10.26 -2.81 -5.04
C PRO A 128 -11.74 -3.13 -4.78
N PRO A 129 -12.08 -4.41 -4.53
CA PRO A 129 -13.44 -4.79 -4.19
C PRO A 129 -13.84 -4.26 -2.80
N VAL A 130 -15.15 -4.12 -2.55
CA VAL A 130 -15.70 -3.66 -1.25
C VAL A 130 -15.19 -4.50 -0.07
N ALA A 131 -14.99 -5.80 -0.28
CA ALA A 131 -14.46 -6.70 0.74
C ALA A 131 -13.08 -6.30 1.27
N ASP A 132 -12.22 -5.68 0.45
CA ASP A 132 -10.90 -5.23 0.88
C ASP A 132 -11.00 -4.03 1.83
N PHE A 133 -11.95 -3.12 1.62
CA PHE A 133 -12.23 -2.03 2.55
C PHE A 133 -12.76 -2.55 3.88
N VAL A 134 -13.73 -3.47 3.84
CA VAL A 134 -14.29 -4.08 5.04
C VAL A 134 -13.21 -4.76 5.84
N ARG A 135 -12.40 -5.63 5.21
CA ARG A 135 -11.29 -6.34 5.86
C ARG A 135 -10.28 -5.36 6.47
N ALA A 136 -9.81 -4.36 5.71
CA ALA A 136 -8.83 -3.39 6.19
C ALA A 136 -9.32 -2.61 7.42
N ILE A 137 -10.61 -2.27 7.49
CA ILE A 137 -11.23 -1.57 8.61
C ILE A 137 -11.44 -2.51 9.80
N GLU A 138 -11.83 -3.77 9.57
CA GLU A 138 -12.05 -4.75 10.63
C GLU A 138 -10.73 -5.16 11.30
N GLU A 139 -9.67 -5.36 10.52
CA GLU A 139 -8.32 -5.70 10.98
C GLU A 139 -7.54 -4.48 11.51
N GLY A 140 -7.97 -3.27 11.18
CA GLY A 140 -7.29 -2.04 11.55
C GLY A 140 -7.40 -1.71 13.04
N SER A 141 -6.50 -0.84 13.52
CA SER A 141 -6.33 -0.46 14.94
C SER A 141 -7.25 0.67 15.42
N CYS A 142 -7.94 1.38 14.49
CA CYS A 142 -8.80 2.50 14.84
C CYS A 142 -10.27 2.06 14.98
N GLU A 143 -11.01 2.76 15.84
CA GLU A 143 -12.44 2.55 16.03
C GLU A 143 -13.26 3.04 14.83
N GLN A 144 -12.84 4.18 14.28
CA GLN A 144 -13.49 4.83 13.14
C GLN A 144 -12.50 5.04 12.00
N TYR A 145 -13.00 5.06 10.78
CA TYR A 145 -12.16 5.27 9.58
C TYR A 145 -12.80 6.26 8.60
N ILE A 146 -11.94 7.08 8.00
CA ILE A 146 -12.28 7.93 6.86
C ILE A 146 -11.61 7.33 5.62
N ILE A 147 -12.40 6.96 4.61
CA ILE A 147 -11.88 6.39 3.37
C ILE A 147 -11.55 7.51 2.37
N LEU A 148 -10.36 7.43 1.75
CA LEU A 148 -9.94 8.23 0.60
C LEU A 148 -9.85 7.33 -0.63
N PRO A 149 -10.87 7.34 -1.52
CA PRO A 149 -10.88 6.49 -2.71
C PRO A 149 -9.81 6.84 -3.74
N ASN A 150 -9.49 8.13 -3.91
CA ASN A 150 -8.48 8.66 -4.83
C ASN A 150 -8.69 8.28 -6.31
N ASN A 151 -9.88 7.82 -6.63
CA ASN A 151 -10.31 7.48 -7.98
C ASN A 151 -11.86 7.50 -8.04
N LYS A 152 -12.42 8.17 -9.03
CA LYS A 152 -13.89 8.27 -9.21
C LYS A 152 -14.59 6.92 -9.31
N ASN A 153 -13.92 5.90 -9.85
CA ASN A 153 -14.51 4.55 -10.01
C ASN A 153 -14.60 3.79 -8.68
N ILE A 154 -13.85 4.22 -7.66
CA ILE A 154 -13.79 3.58 -6.34
C ILE A 154 -14.79 4.21 -5.34
N ILE A 155 -15.30 5.40 -5.60
CA ILE A 155 -16.23 6.11 -4.70
C ILE A 155 -17.43 5.23 -4.34
N LEU A 156 -18.00 4.51 -5.30
CA LEU A 156 -19.13 3.63 -5.05
C LEU A 156 -18.77 2.48 -4.09
N ALA A 157 -17.56 1.91 -4.22
CA ALA A 157 -17.08 0.85 -3.33
C ALA A 157 -16.88 1.37 -1.89
N ALA A 158 -16.33 2.58 -1.73
CA ALA A 158 -16.21 3.25 -0.44
C ALA A 158 -17.58 3.53 0.21
N GLU A 159 -18.56 3.98 -0.59
CA GLU A 159 -19.92 4.20 -0.13
C GLU A 159 -20.61 2.90 0.31
N GLN A 160 -20.39 1.81 -0.42
CA GLN A 160 -20.89 0.50 -0.04
C GLN A 160 -20.25 -0.03 1.25
N ALA A 161 -18.94 0.16 1.42
CA ALA A 161 -18.24 -0.20 2.65
C ALA A 161 -18.81 0.58 3.85
N LYS A 162 -19.08 1.89 3.70
CA LYS A 162 -19.77 2.70 4.71
C LYS A 162 -21.16 2.16 5.06
N LYS A 163 -21.94 1.74 4.06
CA LYS A 163 -23.27 1.16 4.29
C LYS A 163 -23.22 -0.16 5.05
N LEU A 164 -22.21 -1.00 4.78
CA LEU A 164 -22.04 -2.30 5.42
C LEU A 164 -21.56 -2.16 6.89
N LEU A 165 -20.61 -1.28 7.14
CA LEU A 165 -19.98 -1.12 8.46
C LEU A 165 -20.67 -0.10 9.37
N GLY A 166 -21.56 0.73 8.81
CA GLY A 166 -22.35 1.75 9.51
C GLY A 166 -21.68 3.13 9.50
N ALA A 167 -22.52 4.18 9.41
CA ALA A 167 -22.08 5.58 9.31
C ALA A 167 -21.40 6.11 10.57
N THR A 168 -21.59 5.48 11.71
CA THR A 168 -20.90 5.82 12.96
C THR A 168 -19.47 5.31 13.02
N ARG A 169 -19.14 4.29 12.21
CA ARG A 169 -17.82 3.67 12.14
C ARG A 169 -17.01 4.11 10.93
N VAL A 170 -17.68 4.43 9.81
CA VAL A 170 -17.00 4.74 8.55
C VAL A 170 -17.59 5.99 7.90
N SER A 171 -16.72 6.90 7.51
CA SER A 171 -17.01 8.00 6.61
C SER A 171 -16.11 7.90 5.37
N PHE A 172 -16.33 8.73 4.36
CA PHE A 172 -15.42 8.87 3.23
C PHE A 172 -15.40 10.30 2.70
N VAL A 173 -14.26 10.70 2.16
CA VAL A 173 -14.08 11.94 1.39
C VAL A 173 -14.09 11.55 -0.08
N PRO A 174 -14.94 12.12 -0.94
CA PRO A 174 -15.10 11.68 -2.33
C PRO A 174 -13.96 12.17 -3.24
N THR A 175 -12.72 11.81 -2.88
CA THR A 175 -11.52 12.13 -3.67
C THR A 175 -11.50 11.33 -4.97
N THR A 176 -11.27 12.00 -6.10
CA THR A 176 -11.32 11.39 -7.43
C THR A 176 -9.94 11.15 -8.02
N ASN A 177 -8.89 11.74 -7.45
CA ASN A 177 -7.50 11.61 -7.90
C ASN A 177 -6.52 11.71 -6.73
N LEU A 178 -5.23 11.49 -7.05
CA LEU A 178 -4.15 11.49 -6.05
C LEU A 178 -4.02 12.84 -5.34
N ALA A 179 -4.06 13.95 -6.08
CA ALA A 179 -3.88 15.29 -5.52
C ALA A 179 -4.92 15.58 -4.42
N GLN A 180 -6.19 15.29 -4.71
CA GLN A 180 -7.28 15.44 -3.75
C GLN A 180 -7.07 14.55 -2.51
N GLY A 181 -6.57 13.33 -2.70
CA GLY A 181 -6.26 12.40 -1.61
C GLY A 181 -5.15 12.92 -0.71
N LEU A 182 -4.08 13.46 -1.29
CA LEU A 182 -2.96 14.02 -0.54
C LEU A 182 -3.38 15.29 0.23
N ALA A 183 -4.08 16.21 -0.43
CA ALA A 183 -4.59 17.44 0.22
C ALA A 183 -5.55 17.10 1.38
N ALA A 184 -6.43 16.11 1.19
CA ALA A 184 -7.30 15.64 2.26
C ALA A 184 -6.48 15.06 3.42
N LEU A 185 -5.50 14.19 3.13
CA LEU A 185 -4.70 13.52 4.16
C LEU A 185 -3.82 14.48 4.95
N LEU A 186 -3.24 15.52 4.31
CA LEU A 186 -2.50 16.59 4.98
C LEU A 186 -3.33 17.36 6.02
N ASN A 187 -4.65 17.43 5.82
CA ASN A 187 -5.56 18.14 6.71
C ASN A 187 -6.23 17.23 7.75
N PHE A 188 -5.85 15.95 7.81
CA PHE A 188 -6.30 15.05 8.85
C PHE A 188 -5.67 15.40 10.21
N ASN A 189 -6.48 15.37 11.26
CA ASN A 189 -6.03 15.60 12.63
C ASN A 189 -6.65 14.54 13.56
N ASN A 190 -5.82 13.68 14.14
CA ASN A 190 -6.25 12.60 15.04
C ASN A 190 -6.91 13.07 16.34
N ALA A 191 -6.78 14.34 16.70
CA ALA A 191 -7.45 14.94 17.88
C ALA A 191 -8.89 15.39 17.59
N ARG A 192 -9.32 15.38 16.33
CA ARG A 192 -10.68 15.78 15.91
C ARG A 192 -11.57 14.55 15.72
N SER A 193 -12.88 14.77 15.81
CA SER A 193 -13.88 13.74 15.49
C SER A 193 -13.81 13.33 14.00
N MET A 194 -14.39 12.17 13.67
CA MET A 194 -14.53 11.72 12.29
C MET A 194 -15.32 12.72 11.42
N GLU A 195 -16.34 13.35 11.98
CA GLU A 195 -17.18 14.32 11.28
C GLU A 195 -16.39 15.59 10.92
N GLU A 196 -15.71 16.20 11.91
CA GLU A 196 -14.89 17.40 11.72
C GLU A 196 -13.74 17.16 10.72
N ASN A 197 -13.10 15.98 10.81
CA ASN A 197 -12.07 15.57 9.84
C ASN A 197 -12.66 15.41 8.44
N THR A 198 -13.78 14.69 8.30
CA THR A 198 -14.42 14.48 6.99
C THR A 198 -14.78 15.81 6.33
N GLU A 199 -15.31 16.77 7.08
CA GLU A 199 -15.64 18.11 6.58
C GLU A 199 -14.40 18.88 6.14
N THR A 200 -13.38 18.95 7.00
CA THR A 200 -12.12 19.67 6.70
C THR A 200 -11.39 19.05 5.51
N MET A 201 -11.24 17.73 5.48
CA MET A 201 -10.61 16.99 4.39
C MET A 201 -11.37 17.11 3.07
N THR A 202 -12.71 17.16 3.12
CA THR A 202 -13.54 17.37 1.92
C THR A 202 -13.36 18.77 1.36
N ARG A 203 -13.19 19.77 2.20
CA ARG A 203 -12.93 21.15 1.77
C ARG A 203 -11.56 21.26 1.10
N SER A 204 -10.50 20.82 1.80
CA SER A 204 -9.13 20.91 1.28
C SER A 204 -8.93 20.10 -0.02
N SER A 205 -9.59 18.96 -0.17
CA SER A 205 -9.53 18.18 -1.41
C SER A 205 -10.07 18.92 -2.64
N LYS A 206 -10.85 19.98 -2.49
CA LYS A 206 -11.40 20.78 -3.60
C LYS A 206 -10.54 21.98 -3.95
N GLU A 207 -9.58 22.34 -3.11
CA GLU A 207 -8.72 23.51 -3.27
C GLU A 207 -7.48 23.23 -4.11
N ILE A 208 -7.15 21.95 -4.31
CA ILE A 208 -5.99 21.51 -5.09
C ILE A 208 -6.38 21.13 -6.51
N THR A 209 -5.50 21.41 -7.47
CA THR A 209 -5.65 20.95 -8.85
C THR A 209 -4.89 19.64 -9.06
N GLY A 210 -5.58 18.61 -9.54
CA GLY A 210 -4.99 17.34 -9.92
C GLY A 210 -4.67 17.30 -11.42
N GLY A 211 -3.43 16.98 -11.75
CA GLY A 211 -2.99 16.73 -13.13
C GLY A 211 -2.63 15.27 -13.35
N ALA A 212 -2.81 14.79 -14.56
CA ALA A 212 -2.38 13.47 -14.97
C ALA A 212 -2.03 13.42 -16.44
N VAL A 213 -1.05 12.59 -16.80
CA VAL A 213 -0.79 12.20 -18.18
C VAL A 213 -0.93 10.70 -18.30
N THR A 214 -1.68 10.24 -19.30
CA THR A 214 -1.84 8.82 -19.65
C THR A 214 -1.72 8.64 -21.15
N MET A 215 -1.75 7.39 -21.63
CA MET A 215 -1.69 7.08 -23.05
C MET A 215 -3.02 6.56 -23.56
N ALA A 216 -3.43 7.02 -24.75
CA ALA A 216 -4.64 6.58 -25.40
C ALA A 216 -4.51 5.12 -25.88
N VAL A 217 -5.41 4.25 -25.44
CA VAL A 217 -5.42 2.83 -25.83
C VAL A 217 -6.22 2.56 -27.11
N ARG A 218 -6.98 3.54 -27.60
CA ARG A 218 -7.78 3.48 -28.83
C ARG A 218 -8.11 4.87 -29.35
N ASP A 219 -8.50 4.95 -30.61
CA ASP A 219 -9.06 6.17 -31.19
C ASP A 219 -10.41 6.51 -30.55
N SER A 220 -10.63 7.78 -30.26
CA SER A 220 -11.86 8.27 -29.68
C SER A 220 -12.01 9.79 -29.88
N VAL A 221 -13.22 10.30 -29.61
CA VAL A 221 -13.45 11.75 -29.47
C VAL A 221 -14.03 11.99 -28.08
N VAL A 222 -13.35 12.78 -27.27
CA VAL A 222 -13.73 13.10 -25.92
C VAL A 222 -13.83 14.61 -25.75
N SER A 223 -15.01 15.12 -25.40
CA SER A 223 -15.25 16.57 -25.21
C SER A 223 -14.84 17.44 -26.42
N GLY A 224 -14.98 16.90 -27.63
CA GLY A 224 -14.59 17.59 -28.85
C GLY A 224 -13.10 17.48 -29.22
N ILE A 225 -12.30 16.83 -28.45
CA ILE A 225 -10.88 16.56 -28.70
C ILE A 225 -10.76 15.21 -29.40
N SER A 226 -10.17 15.19 -30.60
CA SER A 226 -9.82 13.95 -31.30
C SER A 226 -8.60 13.34 -30.65
N VAL A 227 -8.68 12.07 -30.33
CA VAL A 227 -7.65 11.28 -29.63
C VAL A 227 -7.29 10.10 -30.51
N HIS A 228 -6.01 9.88 -30.78
CA HIS A 228 -5.51 8.74 -31.54
C HIS A 228 -4.78 7.76 -30.64
N GLN A 229 -4.90 6.47 -30.95
CA GLN A 229 -4.20 5.42 -30.22
C GLN A 229 -2.69 5.71 -30.18
N GLY A 230 -2.10 5.62 -28.96
CA GLY A 230 -0.67 5.87 -28.73
C GLY A 230 -0.33 7.34 -28.44
N GLU A 231 -1.27 8.28 -28.56
CA GLU A 231 -1.06 9.66 -28.10
C GLU A 231 -1.12 9.77 -26.58
N TYR A 232 -0.36 10.73 -26.06
CA TYR A 232 -0.50 11.14 -24.66
C TYR A 232 -1.74 12.02 -24.47
N LEU A 233 -2.42 11.83 -23.36
CA LEU A 233 -3.60 12.57 -22.93
C LEU A 233 -3.24 13.37 -21.68
N GLY A 234 -3.41 14.67 -21.70
CA GLY A 234 -3.29 15.53 -20.53
C GLY A 234 -4.67 15.72 -19.89
N LEU A 235 -4.73 15.47 -18.58
CA LEU A 235 -5.94 15.59 -17.77
C LEU A 235 -5.75 16.64 -16.68
N LEU A 236 -6.76 17.49 -16.49
CA LEU A 236 -6.91 18.35 -15.30
C LEU A 236 -8.21 17.97 -14.58
N ASN A 237 -8.10 17.65 -13.29
CA ASN A 237 -9.22 17.21 -12.47
C ASN A 237 -10.09 16.17 -13.18
N ASP A 238 -9.44 15.11 -13.71
CA ASP A 238 -10.03 13.96 -14.42
C ASP A 238 -10.71 14.27 -15.77
N LYS A 239 -10.51 15.48 -16.32
CA LYS A 239 -11.00 15.87 -17.64
C LYS A 239 -9.85 15.98 -18.63
N ILE A 240 -9.98 15.35 -19.79
CA ILE A 240 -9.01 15.50 -20.89
C ILE A 240 -9.09 16.95 -21.40
N VAL A 241 -7.94 17.63 -21.39
CA VAL A 241 -7.82 19.02 -21.82
C VAL A 241 -6.89 19.20 -23.03
N CYS A 242 -5.95 18.26 -23.23
CA CYS A 242 -5.05 18.29 -24.38
C CYS A 242 -4.60 16.88 -24.78
N THR A 243 -4.05 16.77 -25.99
CA THR A 243 -3.40 15.56 -26.52
C THR A 243 -2.13 15.92 -27.27
N GLY A 244 -1.26 14.94 -27.46
CA GLY A 244 -0.05 15.07 -28.23
C GLY A 244 0.72 13.78 -28.40
N SER A 245 1.65 13.75 -29.33
CA SER A 245 2.53 12.59 -29.58
C SER A 245 3.76 12.56 -28.65
N ASP A 246 4.04 13.66 -27.96
CA ASP A 246 5.20 13.82 -27.08
C ASP A 246 4.77 14.22 -25.66
N LEU A 247 5.40 13.61 -24.65
CA LEU A 247 5.07 13.83 -23.24
C LEU A 247 5.35 15.28 -22.81
N LYS A 248 6.48 15.86 -23.22
CA LYS A 248 6.86 17.23 -22.86
C LYS A 248 5.89 18.25 -23.48
N ASP A 249 5.46 18.03 -24.74
CA ASP A 249 4.45 18.87 -25.40
C ASP A 249 3.10 18.83 -24.66
N VAL A 250 2.66 17.65 -24.23
CA VAL A 250 1.42 17.50 -23.45
C VAL A 250 1.54 18.18 -22.10
N LEU A 251 2.65 18.02 -21.39
CA LEU A 251 2.88 18.72 -20.10
C LEU A 251 2.92 20.24 -20.28
N HIS A 252 3.56 20.74 -21.34
CA HIS A 252 3.56 22.16 -21.64
C HIS A 252 2.14 22.71 -21.83
N LYS A 253 1.33 22.03 -22.66
CA LYS A 253 -0.08 22.42 -22.90
C LYS A 253 -0.92 22.33 -21.63
N LEU A 254 -0.67 21.31 -20.80
CA LEU A 254 -1.41 21.07 -19.56
C LEU A 254 -1.16 22.16 -18.51
N LEU A 255 0.07 22.67 -18.44
CA LEU A 255 0.53 23.57 -17.38
C LEU A 255 0.56 25.04 -17.79
N ALA A 256 0.60 25.33 -19.12
CA ALA A 256 0.85 26.68 -19.64
C ALA A 256 -0.18 27.76 -19.25
N GLU A 257 -1.42 27.37 -18.93
CA GLU A 257 -2.50 28.30 -18.57
C GLU A 257 -2.74 28.35 -17.06
N GLY A 258 -1.99 27.59 -16.26
CA GLY A 258 -2.14 27.53 -14.81
C GLY A 258 -1.28 28.58 -14.11
N ASP A 259 -1.81 29.07 -12.98
CA ASP A 259 -1.08 29.93 -12.04
C ASP A 259 -0.80 29.09 -10.80
N TYR A 260 0.36 28.44 -10.76
CA TYR A 260 0.76 27.53 -9.70
C TYR A 260 1.97 28.09 -8.98
N GLU A 261 2.07 27.83 -7.68
CA GLU A 261 3.27 28.09 -6.87
C GLU A 261 4.11 26.79 -6.72
N LEU A 262 3.43 25.66 -6.47
CA LEU A 262 4.05 24.36 -6.28
C LEU A 262 3.45 23.30 -7.22
N ILE A 263 4.32 22.53 -7.86
CA ILE A 263 3.95 21.37 -8.69
C ILE A 263 4.67 20.12 -8.16
N SER A 264 3.96 19.30 -7.42
CA SER A 264 4.46 17.99 -7.00
C SER A 264 4.11 16.94 -8.05
N MET A 265 5.13 16.35 -8.68
CA MET A 265 5.01 15.36 -9.74
C MET A 265 5.34 13.95 -9.22
N TYR A 266 4.63 12.95 -9.71
CA TYR A 266 4.78 11.54 -9.31
C TYR A 266 4.96 10.69 -10.57
N TYR A 267 6.17 10.13 -10.79
CA TYR A 267 6.43 9.33 -11.97
C TYR A 267 6.00 7.87 -11.81
N GLY A 268 5.52 7.29 -12.91
CA GLY A 268 4.97 5.94 -12.97
C GLY A 268 6.02 4.83 -13.00
N SER A 269 5.55 3.58 -13.01
CA SER A 269 6.37 2.36 -13.00
C SER A 269 7.26 2.21 -14.24
N ASP A 270 6.84 2.77 -15.37
CA ASP A 270 7.50 2.60 -16.67
C ASP A 270 8.52 3.71 -16.97
N MET A 271 8.72 4.64 -16.04
CA MET A 271 9.67 5.74 -16.15
C MET A 271 10.88 5.50 -15.23
N THR A 272 12.08 5.75 -15.73
CA THR A 272 13.29 5.73 -14.91
C THR A 272 13.40 7.00 -14.07
N GLN A 273 14.18 6.95 -13.00
CA GLN A 273 14.44 8.13 -12.18
C GLN A 273 15.16 9.23 -12.98
N GLU A 274 16.06 8.86 -13.89
CA GLU A 274 16.80 9.78 -14.72
C GLU A 274 15.86 10.53 -15.69
N ASP A 275 14.98 9.81 -16.39
CA ASP A 275 13.95 10.41 -17.27
C ASP A 275 12.99 11.32 -16.48
N ALA A 276 12.64 10.91 -15.26
CA ALA A 276 11.76 11.70 -14.40
C ALA A 276 12.41 13.02 -13.97
N MET A 277 13.69 13.01 -13.62
CA MET A 277 14.42 14.23 -13.27
C MET A 277 14.57 15.17 -14.47
N GLU A 278 14.91 14.63 -15.65
CA GLU A 278 14.93 15.45 -16.89
C GLU A 278 13.56 16.08 -17.19
N LEU A 279 12.48 15.37 -16.87
CA LEU A 279 11.12 15.87 -17.04
C LEU A 279 10.80 16.99 -16.06
N ALA A 280 11.22 16.87 -14.80
CA ALA A 280 11.08 17.93 -13.79
C ALA A 280 11.86 19.18 -14.16
N ASP A 281 13.11 19.02 -14.62
CA ASP A 281 13.92 20.13 -15.13
C ASP A 281 13.25 20.83 -16.31
N TYR A 282 12.66 20.05 -17.22
CA TYR A 282 11.89 20.62 -18.33
C TYR A 282 10.68 21.43 -17.85
N VAL A 283 9.89 20.89 -16.93
CA VAL A 283 8.71 21.58 -16.37
C VAL A 283 9.12 22.88 -15.69
N GLN A 284 10.24 22.90 -14.95
CA GLN A 284 10.80 24.10 -14.35
C GLN A 284 11.13 25.20 -15.39
N THR A 285 11.48 24.83 -16.63
CA THR A 285 11.74 25.80 -17.70
C THR A 285 10.48 26.43 -18.29
N ILE A 286 9.29 25.86 -18.06
CA ILE A 286 8.01 26.42 -18.51
C ILE A 286 7.70 27.73 -17.76
N ASN A 287 7.95 27.73 -16.46
CA ASN A 287 7.85 28.91 -15.62
C ASN A 287 8.87 28.82 -14.47
N GLU A 288 9.79 29.77 -14.41
CA GLU A 288 10.88 29.80 -13.44
C GLU A 288 10.39 30.12 -11.99
N ASP A 289 9.19 30.69 -11.87
CA ASP A 289 8.59 31.03 -10.56
C ASP A 289 7.93 29.83 -9.87
N TRP A 290 7.75 28.69 -10.57
CA TRP A 290 7.20 27.49 -9.96
C TRP A 290 8.24 26.75 -9.12
N GLU A 291 7.80 26.14 -8.01
CA GLU A 291 8.56 25.11 -7.31
C GLU A 291 8.14 23.75 -7.85
N VAL A 292 9.08 23.00 -8.45
CA VAL A 292 8.79 21.69 -9.04
C VAL A 292 9.49 20.58 -8.25
N GLU A 293 8.71 19.65 -7.74
CA GLU A 293 9.20 18.49 -7.02
C GLU A 293 8.89 17.20 -7.78
N MET A 294 9.79 16.20 -7.74
CA MET A 294 9.59 14.91 -8.39
C MET A 294 9.73 13.77 -7.40
N PHE A 295 8.71 12.94 -7.31
CA PHE A 295 8.64 11.78 -6.44
C PHE A 295 8.41 10.50 -7.25
N ARG A 296 8.91 9.36 -6.72
CA ARG A 296 8.55 8.07 -7.26
C ARG A 296 7.14 7.70 -6.83
N GLY A 297 6.22 7.63 -7.77
CA GLY A 297 4.85 7.16 -7.52
C GLY A 297 4.69 5.66 -7.74
N GLY A 298 5.33 5.11 -8.77
CA GLY A 298 5.26 3.71 -9.15
C GLY A 298 3.89 3.26 -9.67
N GLN A 299 3.01 4.21 -10.00
CA GLN A 299 1.68 3.90 -10.54
C GLN A 299 1.77 3.33 -11.95
N PRO A 300 0.89 2.35 -12.29
CA PRO A 300 0.73 1.87 -13.67
C PRO A 300 -0.12 2.86 -14.49
N LEU A 301 -0.06 2.77 -15.80
CA LEU A 301 -0.93 3.48 -16.77
C LEU A 301 -0.74 5.00 -16.86
N TYR A 302 -0.17 5.63 -15.86
CA TYR A 302 0.07 7.07 -15.82
C TYR A 302 1.57 7.34 -15.71
N PRO A 303 2.24 7.74 -16.82
CA PRO A 303 3.62 8.21 -16.77
C PRO A 303 3.86 9.27 -15.70
N VAL A 304 2.90 10.20 -15.55
CA VAL A 304 2.98 11.27 -14.54
C VAL A 304 1.60 11.55 -13.95
N LEU A 305 1.57 11.67 -12.62
CA LEU A 305 0.49 12.30 -11.85
C LEU A 305 1.03 13.57 -11.20
N MET A 306 0.17 14.54 -10.96
CA MET A 306 0.57 15.85 -10.43
C MET A 306 -0.44 16.34 -9.39
N ALA A 307 0.09 17.02 -8.37
CA ALA A 307 -0.66 17.85 -7.44
C ALA A 307 -0.14 19.28 -7.58
N MET A 308 -1.02 20.23 -7.83
CA MET A 308 -0.66 21.60 -8.19
C MET A 308 -1.42 22.59 -7.29
N GLU A 309 -0.67 23.46 -6.63
CA GLU A 309 -1.16 24.49 -5.71
C GLU A 309 -0.84 25.89 -6.24
#